data_ac539ecd36d88a85140d9cbfb719a4ce
#
_entry.id   ac539ecd36d88a85140d9cbfb719a4ce
#
_cell.length_a   1.000
_cell.length_b   1.000
_cell.length_c   1.000
_cell.angle_alpha   90.00
_cell.angle_beta   90.00
_cell.angle_gamma   90.00
#
_symmetry.space_group_name_H-M   'P 1'
#
loop_
_entity.id
_entity.type
_entity.pdbx_description
1 polymer ?
#
loop_
_entity_poly.entity_id
_entity_poly.type
_entity_poly.pdbx_seq_one_letter_code
_entity_poly.pdbx_strand_id
1 'polypeptide(L)'
;MRQHCIPLEERFLAFHVSGGTTEALLVTPGEKGVPQVNRVAHSLDLKAGQAVDRVGVMLGLGFPCGPELERLALKWDEKIQYRPVLKGNDCSLSGIENQCKALLERGEPVEKIARHCIEAIAAVLDKMC
;
A
#
# COMPACT_ATOMS: atom_id res chain seq x y z
N MET A 1 -11.50 7.58 15.19
CA MET A 1 -10.28 6.76 15.24
C MET A 1 -9.71 6.79 16.66
N ARG A 2 -9.42 5.62 17.15
CA ARG A 2 -8.88 5.51 18.50
C ARG A 2 -7.43 5.96 18.55
N GLN A 3 -7.11 6.90 19.40
CA GLN A 3 -5.72 7.28 19.62
C GLN A 3 -5.06 6.31 20.58
N HIS A 4 -3.89 5.85 20.19
CA HIS A 4 -3.06 5.05 21.07
C HIS A 4 -2.01 5.97 21.70
N CYS A 5 -1.96 5.95 23.02
CA CYS A 5 -0.88 6.60 23.74
C CYS A 5 0.36 5.70 23.63
N ILE A 6 1.27 6.06 22.72
CA ILE A 6 2.54 5.37 22.57
C ILE A 6 3.55 6.08 23.47
N PRO A 7 4.28 5.36 24.33
CA PRO A 7 5.32 5.99 25.13
C PRO A 7 6.36 6.66 24.24
N LEU A 8 6.62 7.94 24.48
CA LEU A 8 7.58 8.72 23.69
C LEU A 8 9.03 8.33 23.95
N GLU A 9 9.27 7.40 24.88
CA GLU A 9 10.60 6.88 25.17
C GLU A 9 11.06 5.82 24.17
N GLU A 10 10.14 5.29 23.35
CA GLU A 10 10.45 4.22 22.41
C GLU A 10 10.40 4.73 20.97
N ARG A 11 11.32 4.22 20.15
CA ARG A 11 11.28 4.43 18.71
C ARG A 11 10.23 3.53 18.10
N PHE A 12 9.53 4.03 17.10
CA PHE A 12 8.59 3.19 16.35
C PHE A 12 8.53 3.63 14.89
N LEU A 13 8.07 2.72 14.05
CA LEU A 13 7.87 2.96 12.64
C LEU A 13 6.39 3.23 12.38
N ALA A 14 6.10 4.34 11.72
CA ALA A 14 4.74 4.70 11.34
C ALA A 14 4.63 4.72 9.82
N PHE A 15 3.52 4.22 9.29
CA PHE A 15 3.23 4.30 7.87
C PHE A 15 2.17 5.37 7.61
N HIS A 16 2.46 6.23 6.65
CA HIS A 16 1.50 7.19 6.12
C HIS A 16 1.12 6.75 4.71
N VAL A 17 -0.08 6.23 4.54
CA VAL A 17 -0.55 5.65 3.28
C VAL A 17 -1.86 6.32 2.88
N SER A 18 -1.85 6.98 1.73
CA SER A 18 -3.01 7.71 1.23
C SER A 18 -2.97 7.80 -0.29
N GLY A 19 -3.91 8.54 -0.87
CA GLY A 19 -3.90 8.83 -2.30
C GLY A 19 -2.70 9.63 -2.77
N GLY A 20 -2.13 10.46 -1.90
CA GLY A 20 -1.01 11.33 -2.24
C GLY A 20 0.31 10.97 -1.56
N THR A 21 0.33 9.95 -0.69
CA THR A 21 1.50 9.64 0.12
C THR A 21 1.62 8.14 0.37
N THR A 22 2.83 7.62 0.23
CA THR A 22 3.18 6.27 0.66
C THR A 22 4.59 6.33 1.22
N GLU A 23 4.71 6.37 2.54
CA GLU A 23 5.99 6.53 3.21
C GLU A 23 6.03 5.86 4.57
N ALA A 24 7.23 5.50 4.99
CA ALA A 24 7.51 4.99 6.33
C ALA A 24 8.28 6.06 7.09
N LEU A 25 7.83 6.35 8.29
CA LEU A 25 8.40 7.38 9.16
C LEU A 25 8.97 6.74 10.41
N LEU A 26 10.22 7.07 10.72
CA LEU A 26 10.80 6.68 11.99
C LEU A 26 10.54 7.80 13.01
N VAL A 27 9.80 7.47 14.04
CA VAL A 27 9.48 8.39 15.13
C VAL A 27 10.37 8.06 16.32
N THR A 28 11.15 9.03 16.74
CA THR A 28 12.10 8.88 17.85
C THR A 28 11.80 9.88 18.95
N PRO A 29 12.13 9.55 20.23
CA PRO A 29 12.00 10.51 21.30
C PRO A 29 12.91 11.71 21.07
N GLY A 30 12.37 12.91 21.25
CA GLY A 30 13.11 14.15 21.15
C GLY A 30 13.24 14.87 22.48
N GLU A 31 13.97 15.97 22.47
CA GLU A 31 14.11 16.80 23.67
C GLU A 31 12.78 17.45 24.05
N LYS A 32 12.58 17.65 25.33
CA LYS A 32 11.38 18.32 25.90
C LYS A 32 10.06 17.69 25.49
N GLY A 33 10.06 16.36 25.27
CA GLY A 33 8.84 15.65 24.93
C GLY A 33 8.34 15.84 23.51
N VAL A 34 9.10 16.50 22.64
CA VAL A 34 8.77 16.69 21.23
C VAL A 34 9.41 15.57 20.41
N PRO A 35 8.60 14.68 19.79
CA PRO A 35 9.16 13.59 19.00
C PRO A 35 9.81 14.11 17.73
N GLN A 36 10.88 13.44 17.31
CA GLN A 36 11.51 13.66 16.02
C GLN A 36 10.95 12.65 15.00
N VAL A 37 10.62 13.15 13.81
CA VAL A 37 10.05 12.32 12.73
C VAL A 37 10.96 12.42 11.52
N ASN A 38 11.45 11.27 11.04
CA ASN A 38 12.28 11.21 9.86
C ASN A 38 11.69 10.21 8.87
N ARG A 39 11.59 10.61 7.60
CA ARG A 39 11.17 9.69 6.54
C ARG A 39 12.34 8.74 6.22
N VAL A 40 12.12 7.44 6.38
CA VAL A 40 13.13 6.41 6.15
C VAL A 40 12.89 5.60 4.88
N ALA A 41 11.67 5.63 4.35
CA ALA A 41 11.32 4.94 3.11
C ALA A 41 10.09 5.59 2.47
N HIS A 42 9.95 5.45 1.17
CA HIS A 42 8.79 5.97 0.44
C HIS A 42 8.60 5.22 -0.88
N SER A 43 7.45 5.43 -1.53
CA SER A 43 7.25 4.92 -2.88
C SER A 43 8.01 5.80 -3.89
N LEU A 44 8.74 5.16 -4.79
CA LEU A 44 9.54 5.84 -5.82
C LEU A 44 8.70 6.31 -7.01
N ASP A 45 7.50 5.77 -7.18
CA ASP A 45 6.63 6.10 -8.30
C ASP A 45 5.19 6.36 -7.85
N LEU A 46 4.28 5.41 -8.04
CA LEU A 46 2.89 5.57 -7.64
C LEU A 46 2.72 5.49 -6.12
N LYS A 47 1.82 6.28 -5.58
CA LYS A 47 1.39 6.15 -4.19
C LYS A 47 0.35 5.03 -4.10
N ALA A 48 0.21 4.42 -2.92
CA ALA A 48 -0.67 3.26 -2.74
C ALA A 48 -2.11 3.56 -3.16
N GLY A 49 -2.65 4.70 -2.74
CA GLY A 49 -4.00 5.12 -3.13
C GLY A 49 -4.14 5.33 -4.63
N GLN A 50 -3.10 5.85 -5.29
CA GLN A 50 -3.08 6.00 -6.74
C GLN A 50 -3.10 4.64 -7.43
N ALA A 51 -2.30 3.68 -6.95
CA ALA A 51 -2.27 2.34 -7.51
C ALA A 51 -3.65 1.67 -7.40
N VAL A 52 -4.31 1.80 -6.26
CA VAL A 52 -5.67 1.30 -6.04
C VAL A 52 -6.66 1.92 -7.03
N ASP A 53 -6.63 3.24 -7.18
CA ASP A 53 -7.55 3.94 -8.08
C ASP A 53 -7.28 3.60 -9.55
N ARG A 54 -6.02 3.50 -9.96
CA ARG A 54 -5.67 3.17 -11.34
C ARG A 54 -6.12 1.75 -11.70
N VAL A 55 -5.91 0.79 -10.81
CA VAL A 55 -6.39 -0.58 -11.02
C VAL A 55 -7.93 -0.60 -11.02
N GLY A 56 -8.56 0.11 -10.11
CA GLY A 56 -10.02 0.19 -10.06
C GLY A 56 -10.63 0.75 -11.34
N VAL A 57 -10.08 1.83 -11.87
CA VAL A 57 -10.53 2.41 -13.13
C VAL A 57 -10.34 1.41 -14.29
N MET A 58 -9.20 0.70 -14.30
CA MET A 58 -8.93 -0.36 -15.27
C MET A 58 -10.01 -1.45 -15.25
N LEU A 59 -10.56 -1.75 -14.08
CA LEU A 59 -11.63 -2.74 -13.90
C LEU A 59 -13.03 -2.16 -14.14
N GLY A 60 -13.15 -0.90 -14.51
CA GLY A 60 -14.42 -0.25 -14.77
C GLY A 60 -15.12 0.31 -13.53
N LEU A 61 -14.42 0.45 -12.43
CA LEU A 61 -14.98 1.00 -11.19
C LEU A 61 -14.99 2.51 -11.21
N GLY A 62 -15.94 3.14 -10.50
CA GLY A 62 -16.00 4.57 -10.34
C GLY A 62 -14.97 5.09 -9.35
N PHE A 63 -14.39 6.24 -9.62
CA PHE A 63 -13.46 6.91 -8.72
C PHE A 63 -14.21 7.61 -7.58
N PRO A 64 -13.76 7.52 -6.31
CA PRO A 64 -12.62 6.75 -5.81
C PRO A 64 -12.92 5.26 -5.74
N CYS A 65 -11.93 4.43 -6.08
CA CYS A 65 -12.13 3.00 -6.30
C CYS A 65 -11.94 2.12 -5.06
N GLY A 66 -11.33 2.66 -4.00
CA GLY A 66 -10.92 1.87 -2.84
C GLY A 66 -11.99 0.94 -2.27
N PRO A 67 -13.17 1.46 -1.86
CA PRO A 67 -14.21 0.62 -1.27
C PRO A 67 -14.72 -0.47 -2.20
N GLU A 68 -14.92 -0.16 -3.48
CA GLU A 68 -15.40 -1.14 -4.46
C GLU A 68 -14.32 -2.19 -4.76
N LEU A 69 -13.05 -1.78 -4.83
CA LEU A 69 -11.96 -2.70 -5.06
C LEU A 69 -11.82 -3.67 -3.88
N GLU A 70 -11.93 -3.18 -2.66
CA GLU A 70 -11.93 -4.01 -1.46
C GLU A 70 -13.08 -5.02 -1.49
N ARG A 71 -14.28 -4.59 -1.84
CA ARG A 71 -15.45 -5.46 -1.92
C ARG A 71 -15.24 -6.60 -2.92
N LEU A 72 -14.65 -6.32 -4.08
CA LEU A 72 -14.31 -7.33 -5.06
C LEU A 72 -13.23 -8.28 -4.54
N ALA A 73 -12.20 -7.76 -3.91
CA ALA A 73 -11.11 -8.55 -3.37
C ALA A 73 -11.59 -9.56 -2.32
N LEU A 74 -12.55 -9.17 -1.49
CA LEU A 74 -13.10 -10.05 -0.45
C LEU A 74 -13.87 -11.25 -1.02
N LYS A 75 -14.27 -11.20 -2.28
CA LYS A 75 -14.94 -12.31 -2.96
C LYS A 75 -13.99 -13.37 -3.51
N TRP A 76 -12.69 -13.12 -3.47
CA TRP A 76 -11.68 -14.04 -3.97
C TRP A 76 -11.00 -14.75 -2.80
N ASP A 77 -11.15 -16.08 -2.75
CA ASP A 77 -10.69 -16.88 -1.60
C ASP A 77 -9.30 -17.47 -1.78
N GLU A 78 -8.78 -17.50 -3.00
CA GLU A 78 -7.48 -18.09 -3.26
C GLU A 78 -6.34 -17.15 -2.88
N LYS A 79 -5.25 -17.75 -2.40
CA LYS A 79 -4.06 -17.01 -2.01
C LYS A 79 -3.34 -16.44 -3.23
N ILE A 80 -2.95 -15.18 -3.13
CA ILE A 80 -2.17 -14.50 -4.16
C ILE A 80 -0.69 -14.68 -3.86
N GLN A 81 0.07 -15.01 -4.90
CA GLN A 81 1.53 -15.06 -4.81
C GLN A 81 2.12 -13.78 -5.37
N TYR A 82 2.82 -13.05 -4.53
CA TYR A 82 3.52 -11.84 -4.91
C TYR A 82 4.81 -11.70 -4.11
N ARG A 83 5.90 -11.41 -4.81
CA ARG A 83 7.19 -11.15 -4.19
C ARG A 83 7.51 -9.66 -4.28
N PRO A 84 7.40 -8.93 -3.17
CA PRO A 84 7.75 -7.52 -3.17
C PRO A 84 9.25 -7.32 -3.38
N VAL A 85 9.60 -6.30 -4.16
CA VAL A 85 10.99 -5.91 -4.43
C VAL A 85 11.18 -4.47 -3.97
N LEU A 86 12.20 -4.26 -3.14
CA LEU A 86 12.54 -2.93 -2.65
C LEU A 86 13.86 -2.47 -3.26
N LYS A 87 14.00 -1.16 -3.45
CA LYS A 87 15.27 -0.52 -3.79
C LYS A 87 15.79 0.14 -2.50
N GLY A 88 16.73 -0.52 -1.82
CA GLY A 88 17.10 -0.12 -0.47
C GLY A 88 15.88 -0.28 0.44
N ASN A 89 15.43 0.82 1.05
CA ASN A 89 14.23 0.85 1.89
C ASN A 89 12.98 1.33 1.13
N ASP A 90 13.14 1.77 -0.11
CA ASP A 90 12.05 2.36 -0.89
C ASP A 90 11.34 1.31 -1.74
N CYS A 91 10.09 1.58 -2.08
CA CYS A 91 9.28 0.67 -2.89
C CYS A 91 8.89 1.31 -4.22
N SER A 92 8.43 0.46 -5.13
CA SER A 92 7.87 0.87 -6.41
C SER A 92 6.55 0.11 -6.60
N LEU A 93 5.48 0.83 -6.88
CA LEU A 93 4.14 0.26 -6.99
C LEU A 93 3.63 0.17 -8.43
N SER A 94 4.31 0.78 -9.39
CA SER A 94 3.89 0.72 -10.80
C SER A 94 3.88 -0.70 -11.35
N GLY A 95 4.77 -1.56 -10.86
CA GLY A 95 4.82 -2.97 -11.24
C GLY A 95 3.52 -3.71 -10.91
N ILE A 96 2.87 -3.34 -9.82
CA ILE A 96 1.58 -3.93 -9.42
C ILE A 96 0.50 -3.57 -10.44
N GLU A 97 0.45 -2.31 -10.89
CA GLU A 97 -0.46 -1.87 -11.93
C GLU A 97 -0.24 -2.66 -13.23
N ASN A 98 1.01 -2.82 -13.63
CA ASN A 98 1.35 -3.57 -14.84
C ASN A 98 0.96 -5.03 -14.74
N GLN A 99 1.13 -5.66 -13.58
CA GLN A 99 0.71 -7.03 -13.34
C GLN A 99 -0.81 -7.17 -13.41
N CYS A 100 -1.54 -6.24 -12.81
CA CYS A 100 -3.00 -6.22 -12.87
C CYS A 100 -3.50 -6.07 -14.31
N LYS A 101 -2.84 -5.21 -15.09
CA LYS A 101 -3.16 -5.03 -16.50
C LYS A 101 -2.96 -6.32 -17.28
N ALA A 102 -1.86 -7.03 -17.05
CA ALA A 102 -1.58 -8.30 -17.68
C ALA A 102 -2.62 -9.36 -17.31
N LEU A 103 -3.05 -9.41 -16.06
CA LEU A 103 -4.12 -10.31 -15.61
C LEU A 103 -5.44 -10.01 -16.31
N LEU A 104 -5.78 -8.73 -16.46
CA LEU A 104 -6.98 -8.30 -17.15
C LEU A 104 -6.94 -8.71 -18.63
N GLU A 105 -5.82 -8.52 -19.29
CA GLU A 105 -5.62 -8.87 -20.70
C GLU A 105 -5.73 -10.39 -20.93
N ARG A 106 -5.41 -11.19 -19.92
CA ARG A 106 -5.57 -12.66 -19.99
C ARG A 106 -6.99 -13.12 -19.68
N GLY A 107 -7.90 -12.21 -19.36
CA GLY A 107 -9.29 -12.56 -19.04
C GLY A 107 -9.50 -13.10 -17.65
N GLU A 108 -8.58 -12.83 -16.71
CA GLU A 108 -8.74 -13.26 -15.32
C GLU A 108 -9.90 -12.55 -14.64
N PRO A 109 -10.58 -13.19 -13.65
CA PRO A 109 -11.69 -12.58 -12.95
C PRO A 109 -11.30 -11.25 -12.27
N VAL A 110 -12.22 -10.28 -12.30
CA VAL A 110 -11.96 -8.97 -11.67
C VAL A 110 -11.73 -9.09 -10.17
N GLU A 111 -12.39 -10.05 -9.51
CA GLU A 111 -12.19 -10.32 -8.07
C GLU A 111 -10.76 -10.74 -7.78
N LYS A 112 -10.18 -11.57 -8.64
CA LYS A 112 -8.76 -11.99 -8.51
C LYS A 112 -7.82 -10.81 -8.69
N ILE A 113 -8.08 -9.97 -9.69
CA ILE A 113 -7.25 -8.79 -9.97
C ILE A 113 -7.30 -7.81 -8.80
N ALA A 114 -8.50 -7.57 -8.27
CA ALA A 114 -8.66 -6.71 -7.10
C ALA A 114 -7.90 -7.25 -5.89
N ARG A 115 -7.99 -8.54 -5.64
CA ARG A 115 -7.27 -9.19 -4.55
C ARG A 115 -5.76 -9.09 -4.73
N HIS A 116 -5.28 -9.32 -5.96
CA HIS A 116 -3.85 -9.19 -6.29
C HIS A 116 -3.34 -7.78 -5.99
N CYS A 117 -4.08 -6.76 -6.41
CA CYS A 117 -3.69 -5.37 -6.17
C CYS A 117 -3.53 -5.07 -4.68
N ILE A 118 -4.54 -5.39 -3.89
CA ILE A 118 -4.55 -5.06 -2.46
C ILE A 118 -3.49 -5.87 -1.71
N GLU A 119 -3.40 -7.16 -1.97
CA GLU A 119 -2.41 -8.01 -1.28
C GLU A 119 -0.97 -7.70 -1.68
N ALA A 120 -0.74 -7.34 -2.95
CA ALA A 120 0.58 -6.94 -3.40
C ALA A 120 1.05 -5.66 -2.70
N ILE A 121 0.16 -4.67 -2.57
CA ILE A 121 0.48 -3.43 -1.84
C ILE A 121 0.76 -3.75 -0.38
N ALA A 122 -0.07 -4.58 0.26
CA ALA A 122 0.14 -5.00 1.64
C ALA A 122 1.47 -5.73 1.83
N ALA A 123 1.84 -6.60 0.89
CA ALA A 123 3.11 -7.32 0.94
C ALA A 123 4.31 -6.38 0.82
N VAL A 124 4.22 -5.35 -0.03
CA VAL A 124 5.27 -4.34 -0.14
C VAL A 124 5.43 -3.58 1.17
N LEU A 125 4.34 -3.12 1.76
CA LEU A 125 4.38 -2.40 3.03
C LEU A 125 4.93 -3.28 4.16
N ASP A 126 4.55 -4.55 4.18
CA ASP A 126 5.06 -5.51 5.17
C ASP A 126 6.57 -5.69 5.03
N LYS A 127 7.08 -5.78 3.81
CA LYS A 127 8.52 -5.92 3.57
C LYS A 127 9.30 -4.66 3.95
N MET A 128 8.68 -3.48 3.88
CA MET A 128 9.30 -2.22 4.28
C MET A 128 9.48 -2.10 5.81
N CYS A 129 8.77 -2.90 6.57
CA CYS A 129 8.91 -2.89 8.03
C CYS A 129 10.34 -3.41 8.46
#